data_3a56eebbc0e799fbedf04d66a088191a
#
_entry.id   3a56eebbc0e799fbedf04d66a088191a
#
_cell.length_a   1.000
_cell.length_b   1.000
_cell.length_c   1.000
_cell.angle_alpha   90.00
_cell.angle_beta   90.00
_cell.angle_gamma   90.00
#
_symmetry.space_group_name_H-M   'P 1'
#
loop_
_entity.id
_entity.type
_entity.pdbx_description
1 polymer ?
#
loop_
_entity_poly.entity_id
_entity_poly.type
_entity_poly.pdbx_seq_one_letter_code
_entity_poly.pdbx_strand_id
1 'polypeptide(L)'
;MITTRKATLEDLPVLLEFEQEIIKAERPFDVTLKEEKISYYDIKAMILADDIEVIVVVDNDIPVSSGYASIVTPKKYFKFDKFAYLGFMYTSPSHRGRGINKIVVQALFDWVKSKKIHEVRLDVYTENIGAIKAYEKAGFKKNLLNMRVDLRNIL
;
A
#
# COMPACT_ATOMS: atom_id res chain seq x y z
N MET A 1 20.37 2.03 12.25
CA MET A 1 20.57 2.39 10.83
C MET A 1 19.36 1.99 10.02
N ILE A 2 18.83 2.89 9.23
CA ILE A 2 17.64 2.65 8.38
C ILE A 2 18.10 2.07 7.04
N THR A 3 17.56 0.93 6.67
CA THR A 3 17.83 0.29 5.37
C THR A 3 16.53 -0.25 4.77
N THR A 4 16.56 -0.50 3.46
CA THR A 4 15.42 -1.07 2.72
C THR A 4 15.83 -2.42 2.14
N ARG A 5 14.90 -3.34 2.11
CA ARG A 5 15.10 -4.63 1.44
C ARG A 5 13.77 -5.25 1.05
N LYS A 6 13.84 -6.25 0.19
CA LYS A 6 12.69 -7.11 -0.11
C LYS A 6 12.30 -7.89 1.15
N ALA A 7 11.02 -8.06 1.39
CA ALA A 7 10.52 -8.88 2.48
C ALA A 7 10.81 -10.36 2.23
N THR A 8 11.04 -11.09 3.31
CA THR A 8 11.21 -12.54 3.30
C THR A 8 10.12 -13.20 4.15
N LEU A 9 10.00 -14.52 4.09
CA LEU A 9 9.02 -15.23 4.91
C LEU A 9 9.28 -15.07 6.43
N GLU A 10 10.49 -14.73 6.82
CA GLU A 10 10.82 -14.42 8.22
C GLU A 10 10.10 -13.16 8.70
N ASP A 11 9.76 -12.25 7.79
CA ASP A 11 9.04 -11.02 8.12
C ASP A 11 7.53 -11.24 8.28
N LEU A 12 7.01 -12.40 7.89
CA LEU A 12 5.57 -12.64 7.85
C LEU A 12 4.84 -12.32 9.16
N PRO A 13 5.35 -12.73 10.34
CA PRO A 13 4.65 -12.41 11.59
C PRO A 13 4.47 -10.91 11.83
N VAL A 14 5.52 -10.11 11.61
CA VAL A 14 5.42 -8.66 11.81
C VAL A 14 4.58 -7.99 10.74
N LEU A 15 4.62 -8.50 9.50
CA LEU A 15 3.80 -7.96 8.42
C LEU A 15 2.31 -8.22 8.65
N LEU A 16 1.96 -9.36 9.24
CA LEU A 16 0.57 -9.63 9.65
C LEU A 16 0.09 -8.64 10.72
N GLU A 17 0.97 -8.25 11.63
CA GLU A 17 0.66 -7.21 12.62
C GLU A 17 0.47 -5.84 11.95
N PHE A 18 1.32 -5.48 10.99
CA PHE A 18 1.19 -4.25 10.22
C PHE A 18 -0.15 -4.18 9.50
N GLU A 19 -0.58 -5.29 8.90
CA GLU A 19 -1.88 -5.36 8.23
C GLU A 19 -3.03 -5.06 9.20
N GLN A 20 -3.02 -5.65 10.39
CA GLN A 20 -4.05 -5.39 11.38
C GLN A 20 -4.06 -3.93 11.84
N GLU A 21 -2.91 -3.30 11.96
CA GLU A 21 -2.82 -1.88 12.30
C GLU A 21 -3.38 -0.99 11.17
N ILE A 22 -3.15 -1.36 9.91
CA ILE A 22 -3.74 -0.66 8.75
C ILE A 22 -5.26 -0.76 8.81
N ILE A 23 -5.79 -1.97 9.01
CA ILE A 23 -7.23 -2.21 9.07
C ILE A 23 -7.86 -1.38 10.19
N LYS A 24 -7.23 -1.36 11.36
CA LYS A 24 -7.67 -0.55 12.50
C LYS A 24 -7.71 0.94 12.16
N ALA A 25 -6.70 1.43 11.45
CA ALA A 25 -6.63 2.83 11.05
C ALA A 25 -7.67 3.20 9.98
N GLU A 26 -8.05 2.25 9.12
CA GLU A 26 -8.97 2.49 8.00
C GLU A 26 -10.44 2.31 8.37
N ARG A 27 -10.76 1.56 9.43
CA ARG A 27 -12.16 1.35 9.84
C ARG A 27 -12.95 2.64 10.02
N PRO A 28 -12.42 3.74 10.59
CA PRO A 28 -13.16 4.99 10.68
C PRO A 28 -13.51 5.61 9.33
N PHE A 29 -12.76 5.29 8.27
CA PHE A 29 -12.99 5.82 6.94
C PHE A 29 -14.02 5.02 6.13
N ASP A 30 -14.30 3.77 6.54
CA ASP A 30 -15.14 2.89 5.74
C ASP A 30 -16.08 2.06 6.62
N VAL A 31 -17.33 2.51 6.69
CA VAL A 31 -18.37 1.85 7.48
C VAL A 31 -18.80 0.51 6.89
N THR A 32 -18.33 0.15 5.70
CA THR A 32 -18.68 -1.12 5.05
C THR A 32 -17.73 -2.26 5.40
N LEU A 33 -16.64 -1.99 6.12
CA LEU A 33 -15.75 -3.04 6.60
C LEU A 33 -16.45 -3.85 7.70
N LYS A 34 -16.28 -5.17 7.67
CA LYS A 34 -16.79 -6.04 8.74
C LYS A 34 -16.14 -5.67 10.07
N GLU A 35 -16.91 -5.74 11.15
CA GLU A 35 -16.42 -5.40 12.50
C GLU A 35 -15.51 -6.47 13.10
N GLU A 36 -15.69 -7.72 12.71
CA GLU A 36 -14.86 -8.84 13.14
C GLU A 36 -13.44 -8.75 12.59
N LYS A 37 -12.53 -9.59 13.06
CA LYS A 37 -11.17 -9.65 12.53
C LYS A 37 -11.21 -10.02 11.05
N ILE A 38 -10.59 -9.18 10.22
CA ILE A 38 -10.52 -9.36 8.78
C ILE A 38 -9.07 -9.32 8.32
N SER A 39 -8.86 -9.72 7.06
CA SER A 39 -7.56 -9.70 6.40
C SER A 39 -7.75 -9.09 5.01
N TYR A 40 -6.81 -8.25 4.59
CA TYR A 40 -6.83 -7.62 3.27
C TYR A 40 -6.05 -8.42 2.24
N TYR A 41 -4.97 -9.09 2.67
CA TYR A 41 -3.95 -9.65 1.78
C TYR A 41 -3.60 -11.08 2.15
N ASP A 42 -3.17 -11.85 1.16
CA ASP A 42 -2.40 -13.08 1.38
C ASP A 42 -0.91 -12.71 1.31
N ILE A 43 -0.38 -12.21 2.41
CA ILE A 43 0.99 -11.66 2.46
C ILE A 43 2.03 -12.73 2.12
N LYS A 44 1.84 -13.96 2.58
CA LYS A 44 2.74 -15.06 2.27
C LYS A 44 2.83 -15.30 0.75
N ALA A 45 1.69 -15.36 0.08
CA ALA A 45 1.64 -15.52 -1.37
C ALA A 45 2.28 -14.33 -2.08
N MET A 46 2.08 -13.12 -1.58
CA MET A 46 2.67 -11.91 -2.15
C MET A 46 4.19 -11.93 -2.08
N ILE A 47 4.76 -12.35 -0.94
CA ILE A 47 6.22 -12.46 -0.78
C ILE A 47 6.82 -13.44 -1.78
N LEU A 48 6.11 -14.52 -2.10
CA LEU A 48 6.59 -15.57 -2.99
C LEU A 48 6.29 -15.31 -4.48
N ALA A 49 5.46 -14.32 -4.80
CA ALA A 49 5.06 -14.03 -6.17
C ALA A 49 6.15 -13.29 -6.96
N ASP A 50 6.26 -13.57 -8.25
CA ASP A 50 7.22 -12.90 -9.14
C ASP A 50 6.72 -11.54 -9.64
N ASP A 51 5.42 -11.34 -9.65
CA ASP A 51 4.77 -10.12 -10.14
C ASP A 51 4.37 -9.16 -9.02
N ILE A 52 4.80 -9.43 -7.79
CA ILE A 52 4.60 -8.58 -6.63
C ILE A 52 5.92 -8.41 -5.88
N GLU A 53 6.25 -7.18 -5.54
CA GLU A 53 7.40 -6.88 -4.70
C GLU A 53 6.91 -6.34 -3.38
N VAL A 54 7.19 -7.04 -2.29
CA VAL A 54 6.93 -6.56 -0.92
C VAL A 54 8.23 -6.01 -0.37
N ILE A 55 8.20 -4.73 0.01
CA ILE A 55 9.38 -4.02 0.55
C ILE A 55 9.16 -3.77 2.03
N VAL A 56 10.23 -3.93 2.80
CA VAL A 56 10.28 -3.49 4.20
C VAL A 56 11.42 -2.48 4.38
N VAL A 57 11.18 -1.50 5.23
CA VAL A 57 12.23 -0.65 5.79
C VAL A 57 12.51 -1.16 7.18
N VAL A 58 13.78 -1.36 7.49
CA VAL A 58 14.22 -1.87 8.78
C VAL A 58 15.09 -0.84 9.49
N ASP A 59 14.98 -0.80 10.81
CA ASP A 59 15.84 -0.03 11.68
C ASP A 59 16.55 -1.01 12.61
N ASN A 60 17.87 -1.14 12.44
CA ASN A 60 18.69 -2.13 13.15
C ASN A 60 18.07 -3.54 13.06
N ASP A 61 17.75 -3.96 11.82
CA ASP A 61 17.16 -5.25 11.46
C ASP A 61 15.71 -5.48 11.92
N ILE A 62 15.07 -4.47 12.50
CA ILE A 62 13.65 -4.55 12.91
C ILE A 62 12.79 -3.88 11.86
N PRO A 63 11.83 -4.58 11.23
CA PRO A 63 10.92 -3.95 10.28
C PRO A 63 10.09 -2.85 10.95
N VAL A 64 10.07 -1.67 10.34
CA VAL A 64 9.34 -0.50 10.84
C VAL A 64 8.38 0.08 9.81
N SER A 65 8.46 -0.36 8.57
CA SER A 65 7.58 0.12 7.50
C SER A 65 7.46 -0.93 6.40
N SER A 66 6.39 -0.87 5.65
CA SER A 66 6.12 -1.80 4.55
C SER A 66 5.41 -1.11 3.39
N GLY A 67 5.41 -1.80 2.27
CA GLY A 67 4.62 -1.49 1.09
C GLY A 67 4.77 -2.59 0.06
N TYR A 68 3.85 -2.66 -0.89
CA TYR A 68 4.02 -3.56 -2.03
C TYR A 68 3.68 -2.84 -3.34
N ALA A 69 4.20 -3.39 -4.42
CA ALA A 69 3.77 -3.07 -5.78
C ALA A 69 3.38 -4.38 -6.47
N SER A 70 2.23 -4.39 -7.10
CA SER A 70 1.72 -5.53 -7.86
C SER A 70 1.57 -5.14 -9.32
N ILE A 71 2.06 -5.98 -10.24
CA ILE A 71 1.89 -5.77 -11.68
C ILE A 71 0.49 -6.24 -12.07
N VAL A 72 -0.28 -5.35 -12.69
CA VAL A 72 -1.69 -5.59 -13.03
C VAL A 72 -1.88 -5.40 -14.53
N THR A 73 -2.66 -6.30 -15.13
CA THR A 73 -3.13 -6.14 -16.51
C THR A 73 -4.39 -5.27 -16.50
N PRO A 74 -4.37 -4.09 -17.13
CA PRO A 74 -5.53 -3.22 -17.16
C PRO A 74 -6.61 -3.73 -18.12
N LYS A 75 -7.78 -3.10 -18.06
CA LYS A 75 -8.81 -3.30 -19.07
C LYS A 75 -8.31 -2.82 -20.42
N LYS A 76 -8.80 -3.44 -21.49
CA LYS A 76 -8.28 -3.22 -22.87
C LYS A 76 -8.43 -1.79 -23.39
N TYR A 77 -9.30 -0.99 -22.78
CA TYR A 77 -9.50 0.40 -23.21
C TYR A 77 -8.46 1.39 -22.68
N PHE A 78 -7.53 0.94 -21.83
CA PHE A 78 -6.40 1.77 -21.40
C PHE A 78 -5.25 1.71 -22.40
N LYS A 79 -4.51 2.79 -22.54
CA LYS A 79 -3.41 2.90 -23.50
C LYS A 79 -2.08 2.32 -23.01
N PHE A 80 -2.05 1.73 -21.82
CA PHE A 80 -0.87 1.02 -21.29
C PHE A 80 -1.20 -0.46 -21.13
N ASP A 81 -0.18 -1.32 -21.31
CA ASP A 81 -0.36 -2.79 -21.28
C ASP A 81 -0.31 -3.35 -19.85
N LYS A 82 0.43 -2.68 -18.97
CA LYS A 82 0.57 -3.03 -17.56
C LYS A 82 0.62 -1.77 -16.73
N PHE A 83 0.16 -1.87 -15.49
CA PHE A 83 0.40 -0.85 -14.48
C PHE A 83 0.79 -1.51 -13.16
N ALA A 84 1.37 -0.73 -12.26
CA ALA A 84 1.66 -1.21 -10.91
C ALA A 84 0.65 -0.62 -9.93
N TYR A 85 0.10 -1.48 -9.08
CA TYR A 85 -0.78 -1.07 -8.00
C TYR A 85 0.00 -1.14 -6.69
N LEU A 86 0.01 -0.04 -5.93
CA LEU A 86 0.65 0.03 -4.63
C LEU A 86 -0.35 -0.16 -3.51
N GLY A 87 0.08 -0.86 -2.48
CA GLY A 87 -0.72 -1.06 -1.28
C GLY A 87 0.14 -1.43 -0.08
N PHE A 88 -0.51 -1.76 1.02
CA PHE A 88 0.14 -2.20 2.25
C PHE A 88 1.15 -1.17 2.79
N MET A 89 0.82 0.11 2.65
CA MET A 89 1.70 1.21 3.07
C MET A 89 1.52 1.46 4.56
N TYR A 90 2.49 1.07 5.35
CA TYR A 90 2.48 1.21 6.80
C TYR A 90 3.82 1.71 7.32
N THR A 91 3.78 2.55 8.33
CA THR A 91 4.95 2.97 9.10
C THR A 91 4.61 2.92 10.58
N SER A 92 5.46 2.27 11.37
CA SER A 92 5.30 2.19 12.82
C SER A 92 5.20 3.59 13.44
N PRO A 93 4.34 3.79 14.46
CA PRO A 93 4.16 5.11 15.07
C PRO A 93 5.45 5.79 15.52
N SER A 94 6.41 5.02 16.04
CA SER A 94 7.71 5.54 16.50
C SER A 94 8.58 6.10 15.38
N HIS A 95 8.28 5.77 14.12
CA HIS A 95 9.07 6.16 12.95
C HIS A 95 8.32 7.08 11.99
N ARG A 96 7.11 7.51 12.36
CA ARG A 96 6.33 8.46 11.54
C ARG A 96 6.94 9.87 11.57
N GLY A 97 6.71 10.63 10.50
CA GLY A 97 7.24 11.98 10.39
C GLY A 97 8.74 12.05 10.09
N ARG A 98 9.37 10.94 9.76
CA ARG A 98 10.82 10.83 9.51
C ARG A 98 11.16 10.52 8.06
N GLY A 99 10.18 10.61 7.15
CA GLY A 99 10.40 10.35 5.73
C GLY A 99 10.49 8.87 5.35
N ILE A 100 10.13 7.96 6.24
CA ILE A 100 10.24 6.50 6.01
C ILE A 100 9.32 6.06 4.87
N ASN A 101 8.09 6.58 4.83
CA ASN A 101 7.16 6.26 3.74
C ASN A 101 7.72 6.63 2.37
N LYS A 102 8.44 7.76 2.28
CA LYS A 102 9.10 8.18 1.05
C LYS A 102 10.14 7.16 0.59
N ILE A 103 10.87 6.56 1.54
CA ILE A 103 11.86 5.52 1.25
C ILE A 103 11.18 4.29 0.65
N VAL A 104 10.05 3.86 1.23
CA VAL A 104 9.27 2.73 0.70
C VAL A 104 8.78 3.03 -0.71
N VAL A 105 8.15 4.18 -0.91
CA VAL A 105 7.61 4.57 -2.23
C VAL A 105 8.72 4.60 -3.28
N GLN A 106 9.88 5.16 -2.93
CA GLN A 106 11.00 5.22 -3.87
C GLN A 106 11.50 3.82 -4.24
N ALA A 107 11.63 2.92 -3.27
CA ALA A 107 12.03 1.55 -3.55
C ALA A 107 11.03 0.82 -4.45
N LEU A 108 9.74 1.04 -4.23
CA LEU A 108 8.69 0.48 -5.09
C LEU A 108 8.75 1.07 -6.50
N PHE A 109 8.95 2.39 -6.64
CA PHE A 109 9.10 3.02 -7.93
C PHE A 109 10.30 2.45 -8.70
N ASP A 110 11.42 2.24 -8.02
CA ASP A 110 12.63 1.69 -8.66
C ASP A 110 12.36 0.27 -9.18
N TRP A 111 11.64 -0.55 -8.42
CA TRP A 111 11.26 -1.89 -8.85
C TRP A 111 10.32 -1.83 -10.06
N VAL A 112 9.30 -0.96 -10.01
CA VAL A 112 8.33 -0.79 -11.11
C VAL A 112 9.05 -0.36 -12.39
N LYS A 113 9.98 0.60 -12.29
CA LYS A 113 10.80 1.04 -13.42
C LYS A 113 11.63 -0.11 -13.98
N SER A 114 12.16 -0.99 -13.15
CA SER A 114 12.95 -2.15 -13.59
C SER A 114 12.11 -3.11 -14.43
N LYS A 115 10.79 -3.08 -14.30
CA LYS A 115 9.84 -3.87 -15.08
C LYS A 115 9.36 -3.13 -16.34
N LYS A 116 9.90 -1.93 -16.62
CA LYS A 116 9.54 -1.08 -17.75
C LYS A 116 8.07 -0.65 -17.71
N ILE A 117 7.55 -0.44 -16.52
CA ILE A 117 6.19 0.03 -16.27
C ILE A 117 6.25 1.49 -15.84
N HIS A 118 5.35 2.32 -16.36
CA HIS A 118 5.33 3.77 -16.10
C HIS A 118 4.06 4.22 -15.37
N GLU A 119 2.96 3.48 -15.50
CA GLU A 119 1.72 3.80 -14.81
C GLU A 119 1.71 3.15 -13.43
N VAL A 120 1.53 3.97 -12.38
CA VAL A 120 1.46 3.50 -10.99
C VAL A 120 0.19 4.06 -10.37
N ARG A 121 -0.59 3.20 -9.73
CA ARG A 121 -1.87 3.57 -9.11
C ARG A 121 -1.94 3.07 -7.68
N LEU A 122 -2.73 3.75 -6.87
CA LEU A 122 -3.10 3.32 -5.52
C LEU A 122 -4.49 3.85 -5.20
N ASP A 123 -5.12 3.25 -4.21
CA ASP A 123 -6.37 3.75 -3.66
C ASP A 123 -6.11 4.35 -2.28
N VAL A 124 -6.79 5.43 -1.98
CA VAL A 124 -6.73 6.09 -0.68
C VAL A 124 -8.09 6.65 -0.33
N TYR A 125 -8.50 6.51 0.92
CA TYR A 125 -9.76 7.08 1.37
C TYR A 125 -9.75 8.61 1.30
N THR A 126 -10.82 9.20 0.81
CA THR A 126 -10.91 10.66 0.60
C THR A 126 -10.73 11.46 1.90
N GLU A 127 -11.08 10.88 3.04
CA GLU A 127 -10.92 11.52 4.35
C GLU A 127 -9.52 11.36 4.95
N ASN A 128 -8.70 10.51 4.36
CA ASN A 128 -7.32 10.32 4.81
C ASN A 128 -6.42 11.40 4.22
N ILE A 129 -6.60 12.62 4.69
CA ILE A 129 -5.94 13.81 4.16
C ILE A 129 -4.42 13.72 4.28
N GLY A 130 -3.93 13.19 5.38
CA GLY A 130 -2.48 13.04 5.61
C GLY A 130 -1.83 12.12 4.58
N ALA A 131 -2.45 10.98 4.28
CA ALA A 131 -1.97 10.06 3.27
C ALA A 131 -2.02 10.67 1.87
N ILE A 132 -3.11 11.34 1.52
CA ILE A 132 -3.25 12.03 0.23
C ILE A 132 -2.11 13.03 0.02
N LYS A 133 -1.83 13.87 1.03
CA LYS A 133 -0.75 14.84 0.95
C LYS A 133 0.62 14.18 0.76
N ALA A 134 0.88 13.09 1.45
CA ALA A 134 2.13 12.34 1.31
C ALA A 134 2.27 11.77 -0.10
N TYR A 135 1.21 11.21 -0.67
CA TYR A 135 1.23 10.69 -2.04
C TYR A 135 1.37 11.79 -3.08
N GLU A 136 0.70 12.93 -2.88
CA GLU A 136 0.87 14.09 -3.77
C GLU A 136 2.32 14.59 -3.79
N LYS A 137 2.99 14.60 -2.65
CA LYS A 137 4.42 14.94 -2.57
C LYS A 137 5.30 13.94 -3.33
N ALA A 138 4.88 12.68 -3.41
CA ALA A 138 5.60 11.66 -4.18
C ALA A 138 5.31 11.73 -5.68
N GLY A 139 4.40 12.59 -6.12
CA GLY A 139 4.06 12.80 -7.53
C GLY A 139 2.72 12.23 -7.95
N PHE A 140 1.98 11.59 -7.05
CA PHE A 140 0.64 11.11 -7.36
C PHE A 140 -0.33 12.27 -7.54
N LYS A 141 -1.31 12.07 -8.39
CA LYS A 141 -2.41 13.01 -8.62
C LYS A 141 -3.73 12.28 -8.42
N LYS A 142 -4.71 13.00 -7.89
CA LYS A 142 -6.07 12.45 -7.78
C LYS A 142 -6.59 12.14 -9.18
N ASN A 143 -7.16 10.96 -9.36
CA ASN A 143 -7.62 10.51 -10.67
C ASN A 143 -9.10 10.16 -10.68
N LEU A 144 -9.52 9.20 -9.85
CA LEU A 144 -10.88 8.69 -9.84
C LEU A 144 -11.46 8.81 -8.44
N LEU A 145 -12.72 9.23 -8.35
CA LEU A 145 -13.44 9.25 -7.08
C LEU A 145 -14.41 8.08 -7.05
N ASN A 146 -14.26 7.19 -6.08
CA ASN A 146 -15.21 6.12 -5.80
C ASN A 146 -16.29 6.65 -4.87
N MET A 147 -17.55 6.54 -5.27
CA MET A 147 -18.70 7.00 -4.49
C MET A 147 -19.58 5.82 -4.14
N ARG A 148 -20.17 5.84 -2.95
CA ARG A 148 -21.06 4.78 -2.49
C ARG A 148 -22.35 5.34 -1.87
N VAL A 149 -23.39 4.53 -1.86
CA VAL A 149 -24.65 4.84 -1.19
C VAL A 149 -25.23 3.55 -0.59
N ASP A 150 -25.86 3.66 0.57
CA ASP A 150 -26.68 2.60 1.12
C ASP A 150 -28.15 2.96 0.84
N LEU A 151 -28.80 2.18 -0.02
CA LEU A 151 -30.17 2.48 -0.45
C LEU A 151 -31.19 2.45 0.71
N ARG A 152 -30.86 1.79 1.81
CA ARG A 152 -31.72 1.80 3.00
C ARG A 152 -31.81 3.18 3.66
N ASN A 153 -30.84 4.06 3.40
CA ASN A 153 -30.76 5.41 3.98
C ASN A 153 -31.29 6.50 3.05
N ILE A 154 -31.87 6.11 1.92
CA ILE A 154 -32.48 7.04 0.94
C ILE A 154 -34.00 6.95 1.03
N LEU A 155 -34.65 8.11 1.08
CA LEU A 155 -36.11 8.23 1.07
C LEU A 155 -36.67 8.32 -0.35
#